data_a3746e28f507850854e3527d79e8a047
#
_entry.id   a3746e28f507850854e3527d79e8a047
#
_cell.length_a   1.000
_cell.length_b   1.000
_cell.length_c   1.000
_cell.angle_alpha   90.00
_cell.angle_beta   90.00
_cell.angle_gamma   90.00
#
_symmetry.space_group_name_H-M   'P 1'
#
loop_
_entity.id
_entity.type
_entity.pdbx_description
1 polymer ?
#
loop_
_entity_poly.entity_id
_entity_poly.type
_entity_poly.pdbx_seq_one_letter_code
_entity_poly.pdbx_strand_id
1 'polypeptide(L)'
;MRKVLLLIFTFLISINAYTQAGLLAGTGYAPNFTVTDINGVSHTIYDYLDSGYVMVLELMSVTCGHCIQHAAGTENSYLTNGPSGSNVARFLGLEINASTNNAAVANFATTYGVTFPIANNVSPLAINYQLYYTPGYYIIYPDYTYTTICGIYCVTTQNYLTVENLLNTAIVSWVPPIYGCTDSLAVNYDSTATIDNDSCDYTSYTITTVGMSFMPDTIICDV
;
A
#
# COMPACT_ATOMS: atom_id res chain seq x y z
N MET A 1 -45.35 -51.49 15.45
CA MET A 1 -43.94 -51.15 15.63
C MET A 1 -43.52 -50.17 14.54
N ARG A 2 -43.48 -48.89 14.86
CA ARG A 2 -43.17 -47.82 13.92
C ARG A 2 -41.65 -47.60 13.97
N LYS A 3 -40.97 -47.90 12.86
CA LYS A 3 -39.53 -47.63 12.72
C LYS A 3 -39.35 -46.13 12.46
N VAL A 4 -38.76 -45.43 13.44
CA VAL A 4 -38.33 -44.04 13.30
C VAL A 4 -37.01 -44.07 12.55
N LEU A 5 -37.02 -43.56 11.32
CA LEU A 5 -35.83 -43.36 10.47
C LEU A 5 -35.16 -42.04 10.93
N LEU A 6 -34.07 -42.15 11.66
CA LEU A 6 -33.26 -40.99 12.06
C LEU A 6 -32.43 -40.55 10.85
N LEU A 7 -32.84 -39.48 10.16
CA LEU A 7 -32.05 -38.81 9.13
C LEU A 7 -31.00 -37.96 9.87
N ILE A 8 -29.78 -38.46 9.89
CA ILE A 8 -28.61 -37.68 10.28
C ILE A 8 -28.28 -36.74 9.12
N PHE A 9 -28.68 -35.48 9.27
CA PHE A 9 -28.27 -34.40 8.37
C PHE A 9 -26.81 -34.05 8.74
N THR A 10 -25.85 -34.67 8.07
CA THR A 10 -24.47 -34.21 8.11
C THR A 10 -24.38 -32.88 7.40
N PHE A 11 -24.37 -31.81 8.21
CA PHE A 11 -24.04 -30.47 7.75
C PHE A 11 -22.56 -30.48 7.39
N LEU A 12 -22.24 -30.73 6.15
CA LEU A 12 -20.94 -30.46 5.59
C LEU A 12 -20.74 -28.95 5.64
N ILE A 13 -20.15 -28.47 6.72
CA ILE A 13 -19.53 -27.17 6.75
C ILE A 13 -18.38 -27.27 5.76
N SER A 14 -18.62 -26.87 4.53
CA SER A 14 -17.55 -26.51 3.61
C SER A 14 -16.85 -25.34 4.26
N ILE A 15 -15.79 -25.63 4.99
CA ILE A 15 -14.79 -24.66 5.32
C ILE A 15 -14.24 -24.28 3.94
N ASN A 16 -14.76 -23.18 3.38
CA ASN A 16 -14.03 -22.47 2.37
C ASN A 16 -12.74 -22.06 3.09
N ALA A 17 -11.71 -22.90 2.95
CA ALA A 17 -10.37 -22.42 3.09
C ALA A 17 -10.29 -21.32 2.04
N TYR A 18 -10.54 -20.08 2.44
CA TYR A 18 -10.03 -18.95 1.70
C TYR A 18 -8.52 -19.19 1.73
N THR A 19 -8.02 -19.86 0.72
CA THR A 19 -6.67 -19.62 0.29
C THR A 19 -6.64 -18.11 0.14
N GLN A 20 -6.06 -17.42 1.09
CA GLN A 20 -5.93 -15.99 1.04
C GLN A 20 -5.25 -15.73 -0.29
N ALA A 21 -6.09 -15.38 -1.28
CA ALA A 21 -5.57 -14.93 -2.55
C ALA A 21 -4.70 -13.77 -2.16
N GLY A 22 -3.39 -13.87 -2.39
CA GLY A 22 -2.48 -12.84 -1.94
C GLY A 22 -2.85 -11.51 -2.51
N LEU A 23 -2.16 -10.53 -2.11
CA LEU A 23 -2.37 -9.17 -2.57
C LEU A 23 -2.24 -9.16 -4.09
N LEU A 24 -3.37 -9.10 -4.78
CA LEU A 24 -3.39 -8.91 -6.23
C LEU A 24 -3.01 -7.47 -6.50
N ALA A 25 -2.12 -7.25 -7.46
CA ALA A 25 -1.69 -5.91 -7.83
C ALA A 25 -2.88 -4.97 -8.04
N GLY A 26 -2.88 -3.84 -7.32
CA GLY A 26 -3.88 -2.80 -7.46
C GLY A 26 -5.23 -3.05 -6.77
N THR A 27 -5.35 -4.06 -5.89
CA THR A 27 -6.60 -4.34 -5.17
C THR A 27 -6.37 -4.56 -3.68
N GLY A 28 -7.22 -3.92 -2.85
CA GLY A 28 -7.23 -4.08 -1.40
C GLY A 28 -6.18 -3.25 -0.66
N TYR A 29 -6.10 -3.51 0.64
CA TYR A 29 -5.16 -2.84 1.53
C TYR A 29 -4.04 -3.79 1.93
N ALA A 30 -2.83 -3.27 2.00
CA ALA A 30 -1.68 -4.02 2.47
C ALA A 30 -1.86 -4.39 3.96
N PRO A 31 -1.63 -5.65 4.37
CA PRO A 31 -1.73 -6.03 5.77
C PRO A 31 -0.59 -5.40 6.58
N ASN A 32 -0.92 -4.96 7.80
CA ASN A 32 0.10 -4.52 8.75
C ASN A 32 0.89 -5.71 9.30
N PHE A 33 2.15 -5.49 9.57
CA PHE A 33 2.99 -6.41 10.33
C PHE A 33 4.16 -5.67 10.97
N THR A 34 4.79 -6.32 11.94
CA THR A 34 6.01 -5.85 12.57
C THR A 34 7.10 -6.91 12.41
N VAL A 35 8.30 -6.48 12.02
CA VAL A 35 9.49 -7.32 11.94
C VAL A 35 10.68 -6.60 12.55
N THR A 36 11.69 -7.38 12.93
CA THR A 36 12.98 -6.85 13.38
C THR A 36 14.03 -7.13 12.33
N ASP A 37 14.77 -6.12 11.91
CA ASP A 37 15.87 -6.27 10.97
C ASP A 37 17.08 -6.98 11.60
N ILE A 38 18.07 -7.29 10.77
CA ILE A 38 19.29 -7.98 11.25
C ILE A 38 20.15 -7.14 12.20
N ASN A 39 19.88 -5.83 12.31
CA ASN A 39 20.55 -4.90 13.23
C ASN A 39 19.78 -4.71 14.54
N GLY A 40 18.63 -5.39 14.70
CA GLY A 40 17.80 -5.34 15.90
C GLY A 40 16.80 -4.18 15.94
N VAL A 41 16.60 -3.46 14.84
CA VAL A 41 15.60 -2.39 14.73
C VAL A 41 14.25 -2.98 14.35
N SER A 42 13.21 -2.58 15.09
CA SER A 42 11.83 -2.99 14.82
C SER A 42 11.18 -2.07 13.78
N HIS A 43 10.49 -2.64 12.82
CA HIS A 43 9.79 -1.95 11.75
C HIS A 43 8.33 -2.39 11.73
N THR A 44 7.40 -1.46 11.98
CA THR A 44 5.95 -1.63 11.82
C THR A 44 5.52 -0.89 10.57
N ILE A 45 4.88 -1.58 9.63
CA ILE A 45 4.59 -0.98 8.31
C ILE A 45 3.65 0.21 8.43
N TYR A 46 2.58 0.08 9.23
CA TYR A 46 1.61 1.16 9.38
C TYR A 46 2.20 2.40 10.08
N ASP A 47 3.17 2.26 10.98
CA ASP A 47 3.82 3.43 11.61
C ASP A 47 4.48 4.34 10.57
N TYR A 48 5.02 3.75 9.49
CA TYR A 48 5.59 4.50 8.38
C TYR A 48 4.52 5.12 7.49
N LEU A 49 3.46 4.38 7.17
CA LEU A 49 2.36 4.85 6.33
C LEU A 49 1.60 6.00 7.02
N ASP A 50 1.30 5.86 8.32
CA ASP A 50 0.64 6.88 9.16
C ASP A 50 1.49 8.15 9.29
N SER A 51 2.82 8.00 9.14
CA SER A 51 3.77 9.13 9.08
C SER A 51 3.87 9.76 7.69
N GLY A 52 3.09 9.29 6.71
CA GLY A 52 3.05 9.81 5.35
C GLY A 52 4.12 9.27 4.40
N TYR A 53 4.87 8.24 4.79
CA TYR A 53 5.89 7.64 3.93
C TYR A 53 5.31 6.56 3.03
N VAL A 54 5.77 6.52 1.79
CA VAL A 54 5.59 5.35 0.92
C VAL A 54 6.48 4.23 1.42
N MET A 55 5.96 3.01 1.53
CA MET A 55 6.73 1.84 1.96
C MET A 55 7.07 0.95 0.77
N VAL A 56 8.35 0.68 0.57
CA VAL A 56 8.85 -0.27 -0.43
C VAL A 56 9.27 -1.54 0.28
N LEU A 57 8.56 -2.63 0.03
CA LEU A 57 8.90 -3.96 0.51
C LEU A 57 9.54 -4.75 -0.64
N GLU A 58 10.74 -5.25 -0.43
CA GLU A 58 11.37 -6.24 -1.31
C GLU A 58 11.31 -7.62 -0.67
N LEU A 59 10.48 -8.51 -1.20
CA LEU A 59 10.50 -9.92 -0.82
C LEU A 59 11.61 -10.60 -1.60
N MET A 60 12.66 -11.01 -0.91
CA MET A 60 13.91 -11.41 -1.50
C MET A 60 14.47 -12.73 -0.94
N SER A 61 15.45 -13.26 -1.60
CA SER A 61 16.37 -14.26 -1.03
C SER A 61 17.80 -13.93 -1.40
N VAL A 62 18.68 -13.94 -0.41
CA VAL A 62 20.13 -13.66 -0.61
C VAL A 62 20.82 -14.65 -1.53
N THR A 63 20.20 -15.79 -1.80
CA THR A 63 20.72 -16.81 -2.73
C THR A 63 20.09 -16.73 -4.12
N CYS A 64 19.12 -15.85 -4.31
CA CYS A 64 18.42 -15.67 -5.59
C CYS A 64 19.25 -14.81 -6.56
N GLY A 65 19.58 -15.35 -7.73
CA GLY A 65 20.36 -14.62 -8.73
C GLY A 65 19.72 -13.32 -9.22
N HIS A 66 18.39 -13.27 -9.30
CA HIS A 66 17.67 -12.05 -9.68
C HIS A 66 17.69 -10.99 -8.56
N CYS A 67 17.59 -11.38 -7.29
CA CYS A 67 17.76 -10.46 -6.17
C CYS A 67 19.15 -9.83 -6.17
N ILE A 68 20.18 -10.62 -6.47
CA ILE A 68 21.54 -10.11 -6.62
C ILE A 68 21.64 -9.09 -7.77
N GLN A 69 21.02 -9.37 -8.91
CA GLN A 69 21.03 -8.45 -10.06
C GLN A 69 20.28 -7.14 -9.76
N HIS A 70 19.23 -7.19 -8.95
CA HIS A 70 18.41 -6.04 -8.62
C HIS A 70 18.95 -5.19 -7.46
N ALA A 71 19.81 -5.76 -6.62
CA ALA A 71 20.30 -5.11 -5.40
C ALA A 71 20.78 -3.67 -5.62
N ALA A 72 21.59 -3.42 -6.66
CA ALA A 72 22.07 -2.08 -6.97
C ALA A 72 20.95 -1.11 -7.38
N GLY A 73 19.94 -1.58 -8.12
CA GLY A 73 18.81 -0.74 -8.52
C GLY A 73 17.89 -0.40 -7.34
N THR A 74 17.65 -1.36 -6.45
CA THR A 74 16.89 -1.13 -5.22
C THR A 74 17.62 -0.15 -4.31
N GLU A 75 18.94 -0.33 -4.14
CA GLU A 75 19.78 0.57 -3.33
C GLU A 75 19.79 1.99 -3.90
N ASN A 76 19.95 2.18 -5.20
CA ASN A 76 19.92 3.49 -5.83
C ASN A 76 18.57 4.20 -5.59
N SER A 77 17.48 3.47 -5.70
CA SER A 77 16.15 3.99 -5.38
C SER A 77 16.02 4.36 -3.90
N TYR A 78 16.58 3.55 -2.99
CA TYR A 78 16.64 3.87 -1.57
C TYR A 78 17.45 5.13 -1.28
N LEU A 79 18.62 5.28 -1.88
CA LEU A 79 19.45 6.48 -1.72
C LEU A 79 18.75 7.74 -2.26
N THR A 80 17.95 7.59 -3.31
CA THR A 80 17.20 8.70 -3.92
C THR A 80 15.97 9.08 -3.09
N ASN A 81 15.17 8.11 -2.63
CA ASN A 81 13.85 8.35 -2.06
C ASN A 81 13.78 8.11 -0.54
N GLY A 82 14.76 7.44 0.02
CA GLY A 82 14.84 7.13 1.44
C GLY A 82 15.35 8.27 2.31
N PRO A 83 15.71 7.99 3.57
CA PRO A 83 16.07 9.02 4.56
C PRO A 83 17.23 9.94 4.17
N SER A 84 18.16 9.45 3.36
CA SER A 84 19.32 10.23 2.91
C SER A 84 19.05 11.04 1.64
N GLY A 85 17.96 10.74 0.92
CA GLY A 85 17.54 11.43 -0.31
C GLY A 85 16.38 12.37 -0.05
N SER A 86 15.32 12.22 -0.86
CA SER A 86 14.10 13.04 -0.74
C SER A 86 13.28 12.76 0.52
N ASN A 87 13.56 11.68 1.23
CA ASN A 87 12.92 11.28 2.48
C ASN A 87 11.40 11.02 2.35
N VAL A 88 10.92 10.63 1.17
CA VAL A 88 9.49 10.35 0.92
C VAL A 88 9.14 8.87 1.08
N ALA A 89 10.12 7.98 1.12
CA ALA A 89 9.89 6.54 1.21
C ALA A 89 10.71 5.87 2.32
N ARG A 90 10.26 4.68 2.71
CA ARG A 90 10.98 3.72 3.57
C ARG A 90 11.11 2.42 2.81
N PHE A 91 12.24 1.75 2.99
CA PHE A 91 12.55 0.50 2.32
C PHE A 91 12.79 -0.59 3.34
N LEU A 92 12.35 -1.80 3.05
CA LEU A 92 12.56 -2.97 3.89
C LEU A 92 12.70 -4.21 3.02
N GLY A 93 13.87 -4.83 3.06
CA GLY A 93 14.09 -6.16 2.51
C GLY A 93 13.54 -7.23 3.44
N LEU A 94 12.85 -8.22 2.89
CA LEU A 94 12.28 -9.34 3.61
C LEU A 94 12.91 -10.64 3.08
N GLU A 95 13.90 -11.17 3.79
CA GLU A 95 14.50 -12.47 3.46
C GLU A 95 13.51 -13.59 3.79
N ILE A 96 12.97 -14.22 2.75
CA ILE A 96 11.89 -15.20 2.89
C ILE A 96 12.39 -16.65 2.98
N ASN A 97 13.67 -16.92 2.73
CA ASN A 97 14.20 -18.26 2.83
C ASN A 97 14.47 -18.62 4.30
N ALA A 98 13.66 -19.50 4.86
CA ALA A 98 13.76 -19.91 6.26
C ALA A 98 15.10 -20.56 6.63
N SER A 99 15.91 -20.97 5.66
CA SER A 99 17.24 -21.54 5.90
C SER A 99 18.34 -20.49 5.99
N THR A 100 18.04 -19.21 5.67
CA THR A 100 19.01 -18.12 5.72
C THR A 100 19.21 -17.65 7.15
N ASN A 101 20.45 -17.36 7.53
CA ASN A 101 20.78 -16.76 8.82
C ASN A 101 21.19 -15.29 8.67
N ASN A 102 21.23 -14.54 9.77
CA ASN A 102 21.57 -13.10 9.76
C ASN A 102 22.97 -12.83 9.21
N ALA A 103 23.94 -13.75 9.40
CA ALA A 103 25.28 -13.59 8.86
C ALA A 103 25.28 -13.64 7.31
N ALA A 104 24.46 -14.50 6.72
CA ALA A 104 24.31 -14.55 5.26
C ALA A 104 23.64 -13.28 4.71
N VAL A 105 22.64 -12.74 5.41
CA VAL A 105 22.00 -11.46 5.03
C VAL A 105 22.99 -10.30 5.13
N ALA A 106 23.76 -10.23 6.22
CA ALA A 106 24.80 -9.21 6.39
C ALA A 106 25.89 -9.29 5.32
N ASN A 107 26.28 -10.52 4.94
CA ASN A 107 27.24 -10.72 3.87
C ASN A 107 26.68 -10.28 2.51
N PHE A 108 25.41 -10.57 2.23
CA PHE A 108 24.72 -10.08 1.03
C PHE A 108 24.74 -8.55 0.99
N ALA A 109 24.30 -7.90 2.07
CA ALA A 109 24.27 -6.44 2.16
C ALA A 109 25.65 -5.84 1.91
N THR A 110 26.70 -6.37 2.54
CA THR A 110 28.08 -5.91 2.36
C THR A 110 28.60 -6.16 0.94
N THR A 111 28.31 -7.32 0.38
CA THR A 111 28.85 -7.72 -0.94
C THR A 111 28.23 -6.90 -2.08
N TYR A 112 26.95 -6.56 -1.97
CA TYR A 112 26.21 -5.87 -3.03
C TYR A 112 25.92 -4.41 -2.70
N GLY A 113 26.47 -3.89 -1.60
CA GLY A 113 26.38 -2.48 -1.22
C GLY A 113 24.99 -2.05 -0.77
N VAL A 114 24.16 -2.97 -0.26
CA VAL A 114 22.82 -2.68 0.23
C VAL A 114 22.90 -2.06 1.61
N THR A 115 22.24 -0.90 1.78
CA THR A 115 22.23 -0.15 3.05
C THR A 115 20.83 0.01 3.65
N PHE A 116 19.77 -0.26 2.90
CA PHE A 116 18.42 -0.29 3.47
C PHE A 116 18.24 -1.49 4.44
N PRO A 117 17.34 -1.38 5.43
CA PRO A 117 17.09 -2.44 6.40
C PRO A 117 16.65 -3.76 5.75
N ILE A 118 17.16 -4.89 6.24
CA ILE A 118 16.72 -6.22 5.83
C ILE A 118 16.34 -7.03 7.06
N ALA A 119 15.11 -7.53 7.10
CA ALA A 119 14.63 -8.47 8.10
C ALA A 119 14.80 -9.90 7.60
N ASN A 120 15.22 -10.80 8.49
CA ASN A 120 15.38 -12.21 8.21
C ASN A 120 14.29 -13.04 8.93
N ASN A 121 14.15 -14.31 8.51
CA ASN A 121 13.21 -15.27 9.10
C ASN A 121 11.74 -14.83 9.00
N VAL A 122 11.38 -14.20 7.89
CA VAL A 122 10.05 -13.65 7.62
C VAL A 122 9.25 -14.48 6.62
N SER A 123 9.64 -15.75 6.41
CA SER A 123 8.96 -16.64 5.47
C SER A 123 7.42 -16.71 5.62
N PRO A 124 6.82 -16.60 6.83
CA PRO A 124 5.35 -16.55 6.95
C PRO A 124 4.72 -15.36 6.25
N LEU A 125 5.42 -14.23 6.13
CA LEU A 125 4.92 -13.05 5.44
C LEU A 125 4.81 -13.26 3.92
N ALA A 126 5.63 -14.13 3.34
CA ALA A 126 5.57 -14.47 1.92
C ALA A 126 4.20 -15.04 1.53
N ILE A 127 3.50 -15.69 2.45
CA ILE A 127 2.15 -16.21 2.23
C ILE A 127 1.15 -15.05 2.13
N ASN A 128 1.25 -14.07 3.01
CA ASN A 128 0.35 -12.92 3.03
C ASN A 128 0.53 -12.02 1.80
N TYR A 129 1.74 -11.98 1.26
CA TYR A 129 2.10 -11.18 0.09
C TYR A 129 2.19 -11.99 -1.22
N GLN A 130 1.62 -13.20 -1.26
CA GLN A 130 1.60 -14.14 -2.42
C GLN A 130 2.84 -14.08 -3.29
N LEU A 131 3.96 -14.35 -2.69
CA LEU A 131 5.18 -14.41 -3.43
C LEU A 131 5.30 -15.76 -4.14
N TYR A 132 5.39 -15.71 -5.47
CA TYR A 132 5.71 -16.88 -6.28
C TYR A 132 7.18 -16.90 -6.69
N TYR A 133 7.81 -15.72 -6.81
CA TYR A 133 9.20 -15.57 -7.24
C TYR A 133 9.86 -14.41 -6.50
N THR A 134 11.16 -14.51 -6.27
CA THR A 134 11.99 -13.43 -5.74
C THR A 134 12.85 -12.83 -6.85
N PRO A 135 13.10 -11.49 -6.82
CA PRO A 135 12.49 -10.53 -5.92
C PRO A 135 11.05 -10.20 -6.32
N GLY A 136 10.21 -9.87 -5.33
CA GLY A 136 8.91 -9.26 -5.51
C GLY A 136 8.85 -7.94 -4.76
N TYR A 137 8.34 -6.89 -5.41
CA TYR A 137 8.24 -5.57 -4.78
C TYR A 137 6.80 -5.18 -4.56
N TYR A 138 6.50 -4.71 -3.36
CA TYR A 138 5.26 -4.04 -3.01
C TYR A 138 5.57 -2.59 -2.65
N ILE A 139 4.92 -1.67 -3.34
CA ILE A 139 4.96 -0.25 -3.03
C ILE A 139 3.62 0.06 -2.37
N ILE A 140 3.66 0.36 -1.07
CA ILE A 140 2.48 0.58 -0.25
C ILE A 140 2.41 2.07 0.06
N TYR A 141 1.24 2.64 -0.17
CA TYR A 141 1.01 4.07 -0.03
C TYR A 141 0.42 4.42 1.34
N PRO A 142 0.50 5.69 1.77
CA PRO A 142 -0.04 6.14 3.05
C PRO A 142 -1.54 5.90 3.27
N ASP A 143 -2.32 5.65 2.22
CA ASP A 143 -3.72 5.22 2.29
C ASP A 143 -3.87 3.70 2.41
N TYR A 144 -2.77 2.99 2.64
CA TYR A 144 -2.65 1.52 2.74
C TYR A 144 -2.90 0.77 1.43
N THR A 145 -3.23 1.45 0.34
CA THR A 145 -3.28 0.82 -0.98
C THR A 145 -1.87 0.48 -1.46
N TYR A 146 -1.75 -0.39 -2.44
CA TYR A 146 -0.45 -0.80 -2.93
C TYR A 146 -0.45 -1.05 -4.44
N THR A 147 0.74 -0.97 -5.02
CA THR A 147 1.04 -1.53 -6.33
C THR A 147 2.19 -2.51 -6.23
N THR A 148 2.31 -3.38 -7.23
CA THR A 148 3.44 -4.31 -7.31
C THR A 148 4.30 -3.99 -8.52
N ILE A 149 5.60 -4.05 -8.30
CA ILE A 149 6.55 -4.03 -9.40
C ILE A 149 7.03 -5.46 -9.58
N CYS A 150 7.09 -5.87 -10.82
CA CYS A 150 7.42 -7.22 -11.16
C CYS A 150 6.40 -8.22 -10.63
N GLY A 151 5.13 -8.10 -10.93
CA GLY A 151 4.09 -9.10 -10.64
C GLY A 151 4.57 -10.55 -10.74
N ILE A 152 3.68 -11.48 -10.82
CA ILE A 152 3.94 -12.94 -10.89
C ILE A 152 5.09 -13.34 -11.85
N TYR A 153 5.49 -12.45 -12.74
CA TYR A 153 6.44 -12.68 -13.83
C TYR A 153 7.64 -11.73 -13.84
N CYS A 154 8.16 -11.34 -12.71
CA CYS A 154 9.43 -10.61 -12.65
C CYS A 154 10.58 -11.48 -13.18
N VAL A 155 10.34 -12.08 -14.32
CA VAL A 155 11.23 -13.03 -14.92
C VAL A 155 11.94 -12.37 -16.08
N THR A 156 13.21 -12.28 -15.95
CA THR A 156 14.16 -12.51 -17.05
C THR A 156 14.77 -11.36 -17.79
N THR A 157 14.25 -10.14 -17.80
CA THR A 157 14.88 -9.13 -18.69
C THR A 157 15.12 -7.75 -18.08
N GLN A 158 14.77 -7.55 -16.81
CA GLN A 158 14.95 -6.25 -16.19
C GLN A 158 16.31 -6.19 -15.50
N ASN A 159 17.19 -5.40 -16.06
CA ASN A 159 18.45 -5.05 -15.42
C ASN A 159 18.18 -4.09 -14.22
N TYR A 160 19.19 -3.86 -13.38
CA TYR A 160 19.09 -3.01 -12.20
C TYR A 160 18.57 -1.59 -12.49
N LEU A 161 18.90 -1.01 -13.64
CA LEU A 161 18.42 0.34 -14.04
C LEU A 161 16.91 0.37 -14.26
N THR A 162 16.34 -0.72 -14.77
CA THR A 162 14.89 -0.82 -14.96
C THR A 162 14.17 -0.90 -13.61
N VAL A 163 14.71 -1.66 -12.64
CA VAL A 163 14.13 -1.75 -11.29
C VAL A 163 14.18 -0.39 -10.59
N GLU A 164 15.30 0.30 -10.61
CA GLU A 164 15.42 1.65 -10.06
C GLU A 164 14.35 2.59 -10.63
N ASN A 165 14.24 2.65 -11.97
CA ASN A 165 13.26 3.52 -12.62
C ASN A 165 11.81 3.15 -12.28
N LEU A 166 11.50 1.86 -12.20
CA LEU A 166 10.16 1.38 -11.82
C LEU A 166 9.81 1.76 -10.37
N LEU A 167 10.75 1.56 -9.44
CA LEU A 167 10.58 1.94 -8.04
C LEU A 167 10.40 3.45 -7.91
N ASN A 168 11.29 4.23 -8.50
CA ASN A 168 11.22 5.70 -8.47
C ASN A 168 9.88 6.20 -9.04
N THR A 169 9.44 5.66 -10.18
CA THR A 169 8.16 6.03 -10.80
C THR A 169 6.99 5.69 -9.89
N ALA A 170 6.96 4.50 -9.29
CA ALA A 170 5.88 4.09 -8.41
C ALA A 170 5.83 4.93 -7.12
N ILE A 171 6.99 5.24 -6.53
CA ILE A 171 7.07 6.08 -5.33
C ILE A 171 6.51 7.48 -5.60
N VAL A 172 6.92 8.13 -6.68
CA VAL A 172 6.49 9.50 -7.00
C VAL A 172 5.08 9.57 -7.60
N SER A 173 4.48 8.44 -7.96
CA SER A 173 3.10 8.41 -8.44
C SER A 173 2.07 8.64 -7.33
N TRP A 174 2.48 8.52 -6.07
CA TRP A 174 1.62 8.82 -4.94
C TRP A 174 1.38 10.31 -4.83
N VAL A 175 0.11 10.69 -4.92
CA VAL A 175 -0.34 12.06 -4.66
C VAL A 175 -1.21 12.03 -3.41
N PRO A 176 -0.79 12.71 -2.33
CA PRO A 176 -1.60 12.77 -1.12
C PRO A 176 -3.00 13.35 -1.43
N PRO A 177 -4.07 12.78 -0.87
CA PRO A 177 -5.39 13.35 -1.02
C PRO A 177 -5.45 14.72 -0.34
N ILE A 178 -6.03 15.69 -1.02
CA ILE A 178 -6.34 17.02 -0.47
C ILE A 178 -7.80 17.00 -0.07
N TYR A 179 -8.07 17.15 1.22
CA TYR A 179 -9.41 17.17 1.77
C TYR A 179 -9.93 18.61 1.81
N GLY A 180 -11.12 18.84 1.28
CA GLY A 180 -11.78 20.15 1.26
C GLY A 180 -13.17 20.06 0.66
N CYS A 181 -13.85 21.18 0.57
CA CYS A 181 -15.14 21.22 -0.13
C CYS A 181 -14.93 21.11 -1.65
N THR A 182 -15.49 20.07 -2.26
CA THR A 182 -15.39 19.83 -3.72
C THR A 182 -16.58 20.37 -4.52
N ASP A 183 -17.60 20.93 -3.85
CA ASP A 183 -18.76 21.53 -4.52
C ASP A 183 -18.46 22.98 -4.93
N SER A 184 -18.44 23.23 -6.24
CA SER A 184 -18.18 24.55 -6.82
C SER A 184 -19.25 25.61 -6.50
N LEU A 185 -20.38 25.21 -5.95
CA LEU A 185 -21.45 26.10 -5.51
C LEU A 185 -21.29 26.58 -4.06
N ALA A 186 -20.40 25.93 -3.31
CA ALA A 186 -20.11 26.32 -1.94
C ALA A 186 -19.19 27.53 -1.87
N VAL A 187 -19.38 28.35 -0.83
CA VAL A 187 -18.59 29.59 -0.61
C VAL A 187 -17.12 29.27 -0.33
N ASN A 188 -16.88 28.13 0.32
CA ASN A 188 -15.57 27.63 0.69
C ASN A 188 -15.08 26.52 -0.25
N TYR A 189 -15.53 26.55 -1.52
CA TYR A 189 -15.03 25.63 -2.54
C TYR A 189 -13.49 25.66 -2.64
N ASP A 190 -12.88 24.50 -2.56
CA ASP A 190 -11.44 24.32 -2.77
C ASP A 190 -11.20 23.58 -4.08
N SER A 191 -10.78 24.31 -5.11
CA SER A 191 -10.49 23.74 -6.42
C SER A 191 -9.31 22.75 -6.42
N THR A 192 -8.54 22.70 -5.35
CA THR A 192 -7.43 21.77 -5.17
C THR A 192 -7.83 20.50 -4.43
N ALA A 193 -8.98 20.51 -3.75
CA ALA A 193 -9.49 19.34 -3.05
C ALA A 193 -9.77 18.18 -4.00
N THR A 194 -9.28 16.99 -3.65
CA THR A 194 -9.49 15.74 -4.39
C THR A 194 -10.50 14.83 -3.68
N ILE A 195 -10.78 15.10 -2.40
CA ILE A 195 -11.75 14.37 -1.58
C ILE A 195 -12.60 15.38 -0.81
N ASP A 196 -13.93 15.22 -0.92
CA ASP A 196 -14.86 15.99 -0.10
C ASP A 196 -14.73 15.57 1.37
N ASN A 197 -14.65 16.56 2.25
CA ASN A 197 -14.57 16.36 3.69
C ASN A 197 -15.86 16.79 4.43
N ASP A 198 -16.95 16.92 3.69
CA ASP A 198 -18.26 17.36 4.20
C ASP A 198 -18.23 18.77 4.85
N SER A 199 -17.23 19.60 4.49
CA SER A 199 -17.10 20.96 5.03
C SER A 199 -17.74 22.04 4.16
N CYS A 200 -18.47 21.67 3.11
CA CYS A 200 -19.06 22.62 2.19
C CYS A 200 -20.00 23.58 2.92
N ASP A 201 -19.76 24.87 2.77
CA ASP A 201 -20.57 25.94 3.33
C ASP A 201 -21.34 26.68 2.22
N TYR A 202 -22.65 26.81 2.40
CA TYR A 202 -23.52 27.47 1.45
C TYR A 202 -24.08 28.74 2.10
N THR A 203 -23.94 29.88 1.42
CA THR A 203 -24.55 31.11 1.88
C THR A 203 -26.08 30.96 1.99
N SER A 204 -26.60 31.02 3.21
CA SER A 204 -28.03 31.19 3.41
C SER A 204 -28.41 32.57 2.98
N TYR A 205 -29.13 32.71 1.86
CA TYR A 205 -29.72 33.96 1.48
C TYR A 205 -30.87 34.26 2.44
N THR A 206 -30.70 35.26 3.27
CA THR A 206 -31.84 35.83 4.02
C THR A 206 -32.68 36.63 3.03
N ILE A 207 -33.82 36.09 2.62
CA ILE A 207 -34.79 36.85 1.82
C ILE A 207 -35.38 37.90 2.76
N THR A 208 -34.84 39.10 2.67
CA THR A 208 -35.48 40.25 3.31
C THR A 208 -36.69 40.59 2.45
N THR A 209 -37.89 40.20 2.87
CA THR A 209 -39.15 40.66 2.27
C THR A 209 -39.25 42.12 2.53
N VAL A 210 -38.84 42.94 1.56
CA VAL A 210 -39.24 44.34 1.51
C VAL A 210 -40.73 44.33 1.26
N GLY A 211 -41.51 44.75 2.27
CA GLY A 211 -42.95 44.72 2.20
C GLY A 211 -43.46 45.50 0.98
N MET A 212 -43.89 44.75 -0.01
CA MET A 212 -44.85 45.25 -1.00
C MET A 212 -46.20 44.68 -0.63
N SER A 213 -47.02 45.56 -0.13
CA SER A 213 -48.48 45.41 0.01
C SER A 213 -49.08 45.14 -1.37
N PHE A 214 -49.88 44.07 -1.46
CA PHE A 214 -50.70 43.66 -2.60
C PHE A 214 -50.01 42.95 -3.78
N MET A 215 -49.89 41.65 -3.70
CA MET A 215 -50.44 40.68 -4.67
C MET A 215 -50.32 39.27 -4.13
N PRO A 216 -51.31 38.37 -4.42
CA PRO A 216 -51.31 37.04 -3.87
C PRO A 216 -50.38 36.12 -4.63
N ASP A 217 -49.65 35.32 -3.86
CA ASP A 217 -49.15 34.01 -4.15
C ASP A 217 -48.70 33.63 -5.57
N THR A 218 -47.43 33.85 -5.86
CA THR A 218 -46.66 32.87 -6.63
C THR A 218 -45.19 32.98 -6.22
N ILE A 219 -44.72 32.10 -5.36
CA ILE A 219 -43.28 31.90 -5.11
C ILE A 219 -42.78 31.07 -6.27
N ILE A 220 -42.03 31.67 -7.17
CA ILE A 220 -41.22 30.92 -8.15
C ILE A 220 -39.84 30.81 -7.55
N CYS A 221 -39.48 29.59 -7.14
CA CYS A 221 -38.11 29.24 -6.85
C CYS A 221 -37.46 28.85 -8.18
N ASP A 222 -36.75 29.75 -8.80
CA ASP A 222 -35.81 29.38 -9.86
C ASP A 222 -34.51 28.88 -9.22
N VAL A 223 -34.13 27.68 -9.63
CA VAL A 223 -32.92 26.93 -9.27
C VAL A 223 -31.74 27.43 -10.07
#